data_f72af6366362797ac3d9058c05ee22fd
#
_entry.id   f72af6366362797ac3d9058c05ee22fd
#
_cell.length_a   1.000
_cell.length_b   1.000
_cell.length_c   1.000
_cell.angle_alpha   90.00
_cell.angle_beta   90.00
_cell.angle_gamma   90.00
#
_symmetry.space_group_name_H-M   'P 1'
#
loop_
_entity.id
_entity.type
_entity.pdbx_description
1 polymer ?
#
loop_
_entity_poly.entity_id
_entity_poly.type
_entity_poly.pdbx_seq_one_letter_code
_entity_poly.pdbx_strand_id
1 'polypeptide(L)'
;QSCPKALKILDTEDLHFLRKARQQALKDATDVKDANLFTETAKREIASILRCDLSLIISEFEMKLLADTFAVSKEILYYLPFMVTKLPDSSNFPEFEQRNNFMTIGNLLHGPNVDSVLYLKKEIWPLIKKQLPQAQLYIYGNYAPQHILELHNQKQGFYIMGWADSVAHVMQKARVCLAPLRFGAGLKGKLLDAMLYGTPGVTTSIGAEGMYGDLLTPGVIADTPESFAELSVALYSDKIKWQQNAQRGVEIIKARYNGKAIAKDFMTRLDALKINLKLHRQSHFVGQILQHHSLQASKYLSKWIEEKNKV
;
A
#
# COMPACT_ATOMS: atom_id res chain seq x y z
N GLN A 1 -18.27 23.56 -9.78
CA GLN A 1 -19.40 24.51 -9.79
C GLN A 1 -20.42 24.19 -10.89
N SER A 2 -19.97 23.65 -12.01
CA SER A 2 -20.84 23.30 -13.13
C SER A 2 -21.89 22.23 -12.80
N CYS A 3 -21.64 21.39 -11.77
CA CYS A 3 -22.50 20.27 -11.39
C CYS A 3 -22.75 20.23 -9.87
N PRO A 4 -23.54 21.15 -9.28
CA PRO A 4 -23.74 21.22 -7.82
C PRO A 4 -24.49 20.00 -7.26
N LYS A 5 -25.22 19.27 -8.10
CA LYS A 5 -25.94 18.03 -7.73
C LYS A 5 -25.09 16.76 -7.86
N ALA A 6 -23.88 16.85 -8.45
CA ALA A 6 -22.99 15.71 -8.59
C ALA A 6 -22.41 15.30 -7.24
N LEU A 7 -22.32 14.01 -7.01
CA LEU A 7 -21.60 13.42 -5.90
C LEU A 7 -20.10 13.59 -6.14
N LYS A 8 -19.37 14.09 -5.15
CA LYS A 8 -17.92 14.30 -5.19
C LYS A 8 -17.24 13.19 -4.41
N ILE A 9 -16.51 12.36 -5.11
CA ILE A 9 -15.75 11.26 -4.53
C ILE A 9 -14.27 11.51 -4.75
N LEU A 10 -13.46 11.36 -3.70
CA LEU A 10 -12.01 11.37 -3.76
C LEU A 10 -11.51 9.95 -3.53
N ASP A 11 -10.68 9.45 -4.44
CA ASP A 11 -9.87 8.26 -4.20
C ASP A 11 -8.47 8.72 -3.77
N THR A 12 -8.06 8.35 -2.56
CA THR A 12 -6.77 8.78 -2.00
C THR A 12 -5.62 7.87 -2.41
N GLU A 13 -5.89 6.65 -2.88
CA GLU A 13 -4.94 5.58 -3.13
C GLU A 13 -4.12 5.19 -1.89
N ASP A 14 -3.38 6.14 -1.31
CA ASP A 14 -2.76 6.09 0.02
C ASP A 14 -2.70 7.51 0.61
N LEU A 15 -2.40 7.66 1.88
CA LEU A 15 -2.17 8.96 2.50
C LEU A 15 -0.72 9.42 2.22
N HIS A 16 -0.56 10.29 1.22
CA HIS A 16 0.74 10.79 0.80
C HIS A 16 1.48 11.52 1.91
N PHE A 17 0.76 12.27 2.77
CA PHE A 17 1.39 12.97 3.90
C PHE A 17 2.00 11.97 4.88
N LEU A 18 1.32 10.84 5.16
CA LEU A 18 1.81 9.80 6.04
C LEU A 18 3.09 9.18 5.49
N ARG A 19 3.07 8.80 4.20
CA ARG A 19 4.24 8.23 3.53
C ARG A 19 5.43 9.17 3.54
N LYS A 20 5.21 10.47 3.26
CA LYS A 20 6.26 11.49 3.26
C LYS A 20 6.80 11.77 4.66
N ALA A 21 5.94 11.85 5.67
CA ALA A 21 6.34 12.05 7.05
C ALA A 21 7.22 10.89 7.55
N ARG A 22 6.84 9.66 7.28
CA ARG A 22 7.63 8.46 7.60
C ARG A 22 8.96 8.41 6.85
N GLN A 23 8.97 8.81 5.57
CA GLN A 23 10.20 8.93 4.81
C GLN A 23 11.16 9.96 5.42
N GLN A 24 10.63 11.09 5.88
CA GLN A 24 11.44 12.11 6.53
C GLN A 24 11.98 11.62 7.87
N ALA A 25 11.15 11.00 8.72
CA ALA A 25 11.59 10.41 9.98
C ALA A 25 12.74 9.40 9.78
N LEU A 26 12.63 8.54 8.75
CA LEU A 26 13.71 7.61 8.42
C LEU A 26 15.01 8.32 8.01
N LYS A 27 14.93 9.43 7.25
CA LYS A 27 16.11 10.23 6.89
C LYS A 27 16.75 10.92 8.09
N ASP A 28 15.91 11.36 9.02
CA ASP A 28 16.33 12.01 10.26
C ASP A 28 16.79 11.02 11.34
N ALA A 29 16.81 9.71 11.02
CA ALA A 29 17.13 8.61 11.92
C ALA A 29 16.27 8.59 13.20
N THR A 30 15.00 9.01 13.09
CA THR A 30 13.98 8.93 14.15
C THR A 30 13.02 7.79 13.89
N ASP A 31 12.28 7.34 14.93
CA ASP A 31 11.28 6.29 14.74
C ASP A 31 10.17 6.78 13.79
N VAL A 32 9.85 5.96 12.79
CA VAL A 32 8.77 6.25 11.83
C VAL A 32 7.38 6.33 12.48
N LYS A 33 7.24 5.79 13.70
CA LYS A 33 6.01 5.91 14.50
C LYS A 33 5.83 7.32 15.07
N ASP A 34 6.94 8.03 15.31
CA ASP A 34 6.98 9.39 15.84
C ASP A 34 7.02 10.45 14.72
N ALA A 35 6.77 10.06 13.47
CA ALA A 35 6.79 10.95 12.33
C ALA A 35 5.82 12.12 12.50
N ASN A 36 6.28 13.35 12.23
CA ASN A 36 5.43 14.53 12.27
C ASN A 36 4.40 14.51 11.13
N LEU A 37 3.14 14.28 11.48
CA LEU A 37 2.03 14.22 10.53
C LEU A 37 1.44 15.59 10.16
N PHE A 38 1.70 16.65 10.95
CA PHE A 38 1.11 17.97 10.76
C PHE A 38 1.92 18.83 9.76
N THR A 39 1.96 18.38 8.51
CA THR A 39 2.75 18.96 7.43
C THR A 39 1.89 19.75 6.45
N GLU A 40 2.51 20.58 5.59
CA GLU A 40 1.80 21.24 4.49
C GLU A 40 1.14 20.24 3.54
N THR A 41 1.75 19.07 3.34
CA THR A 41 1.12 17.99 2.55
C THR A 41 -0.16 17.50 3.25
N ALA A 42 -0.14 17.31 4.56
CA ALA A 42 -1.33 16.91 5.33
C ALA A 42 -2.45 17.94 5.24
N LYS A 43 -2.14 19.24 5.42
CA LYS A 43 -3.14 20.32 5.29
C LYS A 43 -3.87 20.27 3.93
N ARG A 44 -3.11 20.08 2.84
CA ARG A 44 -3.67 20.01 1.49
C ARG A 44 -4.52 18.76 1.27
N GLU A 45 -4.05 17.62 1.73
CA GLU A 45 -4.71 16.33 1.54
C GLU A 45 -5.98 16.23 2.41
N ILE A 46 -5.91 16.59 3.69
CA ILE A 46 -7.06 16.67 4.59
C ILE A 46 -8.10 17.68 4.07
N ALA A 47 -7.68 18.86 3.60
CA ALA A 47 -8.60 19.82 3.02
C ALA A 47 -9.29 19.27 1.75
N SER A 48 -8.63 18.41 0.98
CA SER A 48 -9.25 17.75 -0.18
C SER A 48 -10.28 16.72 0.24
N ILE A 49 -9.98 15.90 1.24
CA ILE A 49 -10.90 14.96 1.87
C ILE A 49 -12.15 15.70 2.38
N LEU A 50 -11.95 16.76 3.17
CA LEU A 50 -13.07 17.54 3.75
C LEU A 50 -13.94 18.24 2.70
N ARG A 51 -13.47 18.49 1.49
CA ARG A 51 -14.27 19.08 0.40
C ARG A 51 -15.11 18.07 -0.37
N CYS A 52 -14.91 16.79 -0.16
CA CYS A 52 -15.63 15.72 -0.87
C CYS A 52 -16.81 15.21 -0.07
N ASP A 53 -17.79 14.66 -0.76
CA ASP A 53 -18.94 14.01 -0.12
C ASP A 53 -18.57 12.63 0.41
N LEU A 54 -17.58 11.98 -0.22
CA LEU A 54 -17.04 10.70 0.19
C LEU A 54 -15.58 10.61 -0.22
N SER A 55 -14.72 10.12 0.67
CA SER A 55 -13.33 9.79 0.37
C SER A 55 -13.09 8.30 0.56
N LEU A 56 -12.54 7.67 -0.48
CA LEU A 56 -12.21 6.25 -0.48
C LEU A 56 -10.84 6.07 0.14
N ILE A 57 -10.80 5.30 1.22
CA ILE A 57 -9.59 5.05 2.00
C ILE A 57 -9.26 3.56 1.90
N ILE A 58 -8.07 3.26 1.42
CA ILE A 58 -7.67 1.89 1.10
C ILE A 58 -7.39 1.02 2.34
N SER A 59 -7.14 1.62 3.50
CA SER A 59 -6.64 0.94 4.70
C SER A 59 -7.45 1.33 5.93
N GLU A 60 -7.84 0.34 6.76
CA GLU A 60 -8.47 0.57 8.06
C GLU A 60 -7.56 1.36 9.01
N PHE A 61 -6.25 1.15 8.90
CA PHE A 61 -5.26 1.95 9.63
C PHE A 61 -5.39 3.43 9.29
N GLU A 62 -5.47 3.77 8.01
CA GLU A 62 -5.61 5.15 7.55
C GLU A 62 -6.97 5.74 7.89
N MET A 63 -8.04 4.94 7.84
CA MET A 63 -9.36 5.34 8.33
C MET A 63 -9.30 5.80 9.79
N LYS A 64 -8.65 4.98 10.63
CA LYS A 64 -8.47 5.28 12.06
C LYS A 64 -7.60 6.52 12.26
N LEU A 65 -6.48 6.63 11.53
CA LEU A 65 -5.59 7.78 11.59
C LEU A 65 -6.31 9.10 11.27
N LEU A 66 -7.10 9.13 10.20
CA LEU A 66 -7.87 10.30 9.80
C LEU A 66 -8.90 10.70 10.85
N ALA A 67 -9.60 9.74 11.44
CA ALA A 67 -10.60 9.99 12.45
C ALA A 67 -9.99 10.45 13.78
N ASP A 68 -8.97 9.74 14.27
CA ASP A 68 -8.44 9.94 15.63
C ASP A 68 -7.47 11.13 15.71
N THR A 69 -6.64 11.33 14.66
CA THR A 69 -5.61 12.39 14.67
C THR A 69 -6.12 13.70 14.10
N PHE A 70 -6.95 13.64 13.06
CA PHE A 70 -7.41 14.83 12.33
C PHE A 70 -8.89 15.13 12.52
N ALA A 71 -9.58 14.37 13.37
CA ALA A 71 -11.02 14.51 13.64
C ALA A 71 -11.89 14.52 12.35
N VAL A 72 -11.46 13.79 11.32
CA VAL A 72 -12.24 13.66 10.09
C VAL A 72 -13.44 12.77 10.36
N SER A 73 -14.65 13.26 10.04
CA SER A 73 -15.89 12.51 10.26
C SER A 73 -15.89 11.19 9.47
N LYS A 74 -16.21 10.09 10.13
CA LYS A 74 -16.37 8.78 9.49
C LYS A 74 -17.47 8.76 8.44
N GLU A 75 -18.42 9.69 8.49
CA GLU A 75 -19.51 9.80 7.51
C GLU A 75 -19.04 10.13 6.09
N ILE A 76 -17.89 10.82 5.97
CA ILE A 76 -17.29 11.16 4.68
C ILE A 76 -16.12 10.25 4.30
N LEU A 77 -15.84 9.22 5.09
CA LEU A 77 -14.81 8.22 4.81
C LEU A 77 -15.49 6.88 4.45
N TYR A 78 -14.93 6.18 3.50
CA TYR A 78 -15.36 4.83 3.14
C TYR A 78 -14.14 3.94 2.93
N TYR A 79 -14.07 2.83 3.65
CA TYR A 79 -13.04 1.82 3.46
C TYR A 79 -13.26 1.09 2.15
N LEU A 80 -12.35 1.26 1.20
CA LEU A 80 -12.37 0.58 -0.09
C LEU A 80 -11.00 -0.06 -0.34
N PRO A 81 -10.79 -1.31 0.08
CA PRO A 81 -9.54 -2.03 -0.14
C PRO A 81 -9.40 -2.49 -1.59
N PHE A 82 -8.30 -3.15 -1.92
CA PHE A 82 -8.17 -3.86 -3.18
C PHE A 82 -9.33 -4.81 -3.43
N MET A 83 -9.76 -4.91 -4.69
CA MET A 83 -10.85 -5.79 -5.12
C MET A 83 -10.31 -6.90 -6.01
N VAL A 84 -10.27 -8.12 -5.49
CA VAL A 84 -9.88 -9.31 -6.25
C VAL A 84 -11.09 -9.84 -7.00
N THR A 85 -11.03 -9.80 -8.33
CA THR A 85 -12.15 -10.24 -9.19
C THR A 85 -12.27 -11.75 -9.29
N LYS A 86 -11.13 -12.47 -9.31
CA LYS A 86 -11.06 -13.94 -9.34
C LYS A 86 -10.38 -14.43 -8.07
N LEU A 87 -11.17 -15.04 -7.20
CA LEU A 87 -10.65 -15.61 -5.96
C LEU A 87 -9.66 -16.75 -6.24
N PRO A 88 -8.60 -16.88 -5.44
CA PRO A 88 -7.59 -17.92 -5.64
C PRO A 88 -8.17 -19.31 -5.39
N ASP A 89 -7.74 -20.24 -6.23
CA ASP A 89 -7.95 -21.66 -6.05
C ASP A 89 -6.61 -22.32 -5.73
N SER A 90 -6.43 -22.70 -4.48
CA SER A 90 -5.18 -23.27 -3.97
C SER A 90 -4.82 -24.62 -4.61
N SER A 91 -5.78 -25.33 -5.20
CA SER A 91 -5.51 -26.59 -5.89
C SER A 91 -4.63 -26.44 -7.14
N ASN A 92 -4.57 -25.21 -7.68
CA ASN A 92 -3.77 -24.87 -8.86
C ASN A 92 -2.40 -24.27 -8.52
N PHE A 93 -2.03 -24.19 -7.24
CA PHE A 93 -0.73 -23.63 -6.86
C PHE A 93 0.37 -24.68 -7.00
N PRO A 94 1.55 -24.27 -7.49
CA PRO A 94 2.73 -25.13 -7.43
C PRO A 94 3.06 -25.50 -5.98
N GLU A 95 3.44 -26.74 -5.77
CA GLU A 95 3.83 -27.29 -4.48
C GLU A 95 5.15 -26.66 -3.99
N PHE A 96 5.46 -26.86 -2.71
CA PHE A 96 6.67 -26.34 -2.07
C PHE A 96 7.96 -26.74 -2.81
N GLU A 97 8.05 -27.97 -3.25
CA GLU A 97 9.21 -28.54 -3.97
C GLU A 97 9.40 -27.95 -5.37
N GLN A 98 8.32 -27.48 -5.99
CA GLN A 98 8.34 -26.86 -7.31
C GLN A 98 8.74 -25.38 -7.27
N ARG A 99 8.78 -24.80 -6.05
CA ARG A 99 9.15 -23.39 -5.84
C ARG A 99 10.54 -23.27 -5.25
N ASN A 100 11.24 -22.26 -5.67
CA ASN A 100 12.57 -21.97 -5.12
C ASN A 100 12.81 -20.46 -5.10
N ASN A 101 13.93 -20.06 -4.49
CA ASN A 101 14.39 -18.68 -4.46
C ASN A 101 13.46 -17.70 -3.71
N PHE A 102 13.98 -16.51 -3.52
CA PHE A 102 13.27 -15.35 -2.99
C PHE A 102 12.93 -14.39 -4.11
N MET A 103 11.90 -13.59 -3.90
CA MET A 103 11.57 -12.51 -4.82
C MET A 103 11.06 -11.27 -4.10
N THR A 104 11.13 -10.14 -4.77
CA THR A 104 10.35 -8.94 -4.46
C THR A 104 9.91 -8.29 -5.77
N ILE A 105 8.81 -7.53 -5.72
CA ILE A 105 8.29 -6.84 -6.89
C ILE A 105 7.76 -5.45 -6.51
N GLY A 106 7.85 -4.49 -7.43
CA GLY A 106 7.24 -3.17 -7.25
C GLY A 106 7.78 -2.14 -8.23
N ASN A 107 7.03 -1.07 -8.42
CA ASN A 107 7.48 0.06 -9.24
C ASN A 107 8.72 0.71 -8.59
N LEU A 108 9.84 0.75 -9.31
CA LEU A 108 11.12 1.27 -8.82
C LEU A 108 11.30 2.80 -9.02
N LEU A 109 10.22 3.52 -9.40
CA LEU A 109 10.10 4.97 -9.17
C LEU A 109 9.54 5.29 -7.77
N HIS A 110 8.92 4.31 -7.11
CA HIS A 110 8.29 4.52 -5.81
C HIS A 110 9.30 4.39 -4.68
N GLY A 111 9.51 5.47 -3.93
CA GLY A 111 10.55 5.55 -2.90
C GLY A 111 10.59 4.37 -1.91
N PRO A 112 9.47 3.91 -1.33
CA PRO A 112 9.47 2.72 -0.46
C PRO A 112 10.01 1.45 -1.10
N ASN A 113 9.81 1.25 -2.41
CA ASN A 113 10.33 0.07 -3.12
C ASN A 113 11.84 0.20 -3.36
N VAL A 114 12.30 1.39 -3.73
CA VAL A 114 13.74 1.67 -3.90
C VAL A 114 14.49 1.44 -2.58
N ASP A 115 13.98 2.00 -1.50
CA ASP A 115 14.53 1.83 -0.15
C ASP A 115 14.55 0.36 0.27
N SER A 116 13.48 -0.37 0.02
CA SER A 116 13.38 -1.81 0.30
C SER A 116 14.45 -2.63 -0.43
N VAL A 117 14.74 -2.31 -1.70
CA VAL A 117 15.79 -2.99 -2.48
C VAL A 117 17.18 -2.66 -1.92
N LEU A 118 17.44 -1.41 -1.56
CA LEU A 118 18.70 -1.00 -0.93
C LEU A 118 18.89 -1.67 0.42
N TYR A 119 17.84 -1.76 1.24
CA TYR A 119 17.86 -2.41 2.54
C TYR A 119 18.07 -3.92 2.42
N LEU A 120 17.41 -4.57 1.45
CA LEU A 120 17.69 -5.97 1.11
C LEU A 120 19.17 -6.16 0.76
N LYS A 121 19.72 -5.33 -0.11
CA LYS A 121 21.09 -5.48 -0.58
C LYS A 121 22.13 -5.32 0.50
N LYS A 122 21.98 -4.30 1.35
CA LYS A 122 22.98 -3.88 2.32
C LYS A 122 22.95 -4.70 3.61
N GLU A 123 21.73 -4.92 4.13
CA GLU A 123 21.55 -5.41 5.50
C GLU A 123 21.02 -6.85 5.54
N ILE A 124 19.98 -7.18 4.77
CA ILE A 124 19.24 -8.44 4.93
C ILE A 124 19.85 -9.57 4.12
N TRP A 125 20.10 -9.31 2.82
CA TRP A 125 20.53 -10.37 1.90
C TRP A 125 21.86 -11.04 2.28
N PRO A 126 22.88 -10.33 2.77
CA PRO A 126 24.10 -10.98 3.26
C PRO A 126 23.85 -11.98 4.39
N LEU A 127 22.89 -11.67 5.30
CA LEU A 127 22.53 -12.54 6.41
C LEU A 127 21.79 -13.80 5.94
N ILE A 128 20.88 -13.68 4.95
CA ILE A 128 20.23 -14.82 4.30
C ILE A 128 21.26 -15.69 3.58
N LYS A 129 22.15 -15.08 2.80
CA LYS A 129 23.20 -15.81 2.04
C LYS A 129 24.16 -16.58 2.91
N LYS A 130 24.46 -16.08 4.11
CA LYS A 130 25.30 -16.79 5.09
C LYS A 130 24.66 -18.11 5.52
N GLN A 131 23.34 -18.18 5.64
CA GLN A 131 22.60 -19.36 6.05
C GLN A 131 22.18 -20.25 4.86
N LEU A 132 21.88 -19.64 3.71
CA LEU A 132 21.46 -20.29 2.47
C LEU A 132 22.37 -19.87 1.30
N PRO A 133 23.62 -20.42 1.20
CA PRO A 133 24.61 -19.98 0.21
C PRO A 133 24.14 -20.09 -1.25
N GLN A 134 23.24 -21.03 -1.57
CA GLN A 134 22.73 -21.26 -2.93
C GLN A 134 21.46 -20.43 -3.24
N ALA A 135 20.86 -19.77 -2.25
CA ALA A 135 19.65 -18.99 -2.48
C ALA A 135 19.90 -17.82 -3.45
N GLN A 136 18.86 -17.48 -4.21
CA GLN A 136 18.86 -16.36 -5.14
C GLN A 136 17.68 -15.45 -4.82
N LEU A 137 17.87 -14.14 -5.03
CA LEU A 137 16.83 -13.12 -4.89
C LEU A 137 16.61 -12.42 -6.23
N TYR A 138 15.37 -12.46 -6.69
CA TYR A 138 14.93 -11.82 -7.91
C TYR A 138 14.09 -10.56 -7.61
N ILE A 139 14.56 -9.41 -8.09
CA ILE A 139 13.92 -8.11 -7.93
C ILE A 139 13.26 -7.72 -9.24
N TYR A 140 11.93 -7.70 -9.26
CA TYR A 140 11.13 -7.29 -10.39
C TYR A 140 10.61 -5.88 -10.20
N GLY A 141 10.60 -5.09 -11.28
CA GLY A 141 10.03 -3.75 -11.27
C GLY A 141 10.47 -2.91 -12.45
N ASN A 142 9.55 -2.07 -12.92
CA ASN A 142 9.85 -1.11 -13.98
C ASN A 142 10.55 0.14 -13.44
N TYR A 143 11.16 0.87 -14.36
CA TYR A 143 11.75 2.18 -14.12
C TYR A 143 12.86 2.19 -13.07
N ALA A 144 13.64 1.12 -12.99
CA ALA A 144 14.76 1.04 -12.06
C ALA A 144 15.79 2.15 -12.38
N PRO A 145 16.10 3.04 -11.42
CA PRO A 145 17.15 4.03 -11.64
C PRO A 145 18.51 3.34 -11.69
N GLN A 146 19.51 4.01 -12.31
CA GLN A 146 20.82 3.43 -12.58
C GLN A 146 21.49 2.82 -11.34
N HIS A 147 21.44 3.50 -10.20
CA HIS A 147 22.02 3.01 -8.94
C HIS A 147 21.36 1.73 -8.40
N ILE A 148 20.12 1.41 -8.82
CA ILE A 148 19.47 0.13 -8.50
C ILE A 148 19.91 -0.95 -9.51
N LEU A 149 20.03 -0.62 -10.80
CA LEU A 149 20.52 -1.56 -11.81
C LEU A 149 21.93 -2.06 -11.47
N GLU A 150 22.79 -1.20 -10.96
CA GLU A 150 24.17 -1.49 -10.52
C GLU A 150 24.26 -2.44 -9.32
N LEU A 151 23.17 -2.68 -8.62
CA LEU A 151 23.12 -3.67 -7.52
C LEU A 151 23.10 -5.12 -8.02
N HIS A 152 22.82 -5.33 -9.32
CA HIS A 152 22.81 -6.66 -9.91
C HIS A 152 24.17 -7.36 -9.70
N ASN A 153 24.14 -8.55 -9.09
CA ASN A 153 25.35 -9.28 -8.76
C ASN A 153 25.10 -10.80 -8.71
N GLN A 154 25.45 -11.48 -9.78
CA GLN A 154 25.25 -12.93 -9.92
C GLN A 154 26.03 -13.74 -8.84
N LYS A 155 27.25 -13.31 -8.49
CA LYS A 155 28.06 -13.99 -7.48
C LYS A 155 27.41 -13.95 -6.09
N GLN A 156 26.65 -12.90 -5.82
CA GLN A 156 25.87 -12.76 -4.59
C GLN A 156 24.45 -13.33 -4.71
N GLY A 157 24.04 -13.84 -5.85
CA GLY A 157 22.69 -14.31 -6.12
C GLY A 157 21.63 -13.19 -6.02
N PHE A 158 21.98 -11.96 -6.38
CA PHE A 158 21.12 -10.77 -6.31
C PHE A 158 20.84 -10.26 -7.72
N TYR A 159 19.62 -10.48 -8.21
CA TYR A 159 19.27 -10.25 -9.61
C TYR A 159 18.24 -9.13 -9.74
N ILE A 160 18.61 -8.05 -10.46
CA ILE A 160 17.66 -7.03 -10.91
C ILE A 160 17.11 -7.48 -12.26
N MET A 161 15.81 -7.78 -12.32
CA MET A 161 15.18 -8.45 -13.45
C MET A 161 14.41 -7.50 -14.38
N GLY A 162 14.10 -6.28 -13.91
CA GLY A 162 13.25 -5.37 -14.66
C GLY A 162 11.77 -5.78 -14.66
N TRP A 163 11.08 -5.58 -15.77
CA TRP A 163 9.66 -5.88 -15.92
C TRP A 163 9.35 -7.38 -15.79
N ALA A 164 8.25 -7.69 -15.16
CA ALA A 164 7.70 -9.04 -15.09
C ALA A 164 6.47 -9.13 -16.01
N ASP A 165 6.54 -9.94 -17.07
CA ASP A 165 5.42 -10.12 -18.01
C ASP A 165 4.18 -10.71 -17.32
N SER A 166 4.39 -11.51 -16.30
CA SER A 166 3.32 -12.09 -15.49
C SER A 166 3.71 -12.13 -14.03
N VAL A 167 3.01 -11.32 -13.21
CA VAL A 167 3.14 -11.32 -11.76
C VAL A 167 2.82 -12.71 -11.18
N ALA A 168 1.76 -13.35 -11.70
CA ALA A 168 1.39 -14.71 -11.31
C ALA A 168 2.56 -15.69 -11.45
N HIS A 169 3.21 -15.68 -12.62
CA HIS A 169 4.30 -16.60 -12.92
C HIS A 169 5.52 -16.39 -12.00
N VAL A 170 5.94 -15.15 -11.78
CA VAL A 170 7.11 -14.88 -10.93
C VAL A 170 6.82 -15.15 -9.44
N MET A 171 5.61 -14.84 -8.99
CA MET A 171 5.16 -15.20 -7.64
C MET A 171 5.11 -16.71 -7.44
N GLN A 172 4.50 -17.46 -8.36
CA GLN A 172 4.37 -18.91 -8.25
C GLN A 172 5.70 -19.67 -8.37
N LYS A 173 6.70 -19.10 -9.02
CA LYS A 173 8.06 -19.64 -9.04
C LYS A 173 8.82 -19.44 -7.73
N ALA A 174 8.58 -18.32 -7.07
CA ALA A 174 9.26 -18.00 -5.83
C ALA A 174 8.71 -18.78 -4.65
N ARG A 175 9.60 -19.16 -3.74
CA ARG A 175 9.22 -19.81 -2.49
C ARG A 175 8.78 -18.77 -1.45
N VAL A 176 9.45 -17.63 -1.37
CA VAL A 176 9.15 -16.57 -0.40
C VAL A 176 9.21 -15.18 -1.07
N CYS A 177 8.22 -14.33 -0.78
CA CYS A 177 8.22 -12.93 -1.15
C CYS A 177 8.80 -12.07 -0.03
N LEU A 178 9.81 -11.23 -0.31
CA LEU A 178 10.43 -10.33 0.64
C LEU A 178 9.93 -8.90 0.44
N ALA A 179 9.40 -8.29 1.49
CA ALA A 179 8.87 -6.92 1.46
C ALA A 179 9.31 -6.12 2.70
N PRO A 180 10.63 -5.84 2.88
CA PRO A 180 11.14 -5.12 4.05
C PRO A 180 10.93 -3.61 3.91
N LEU A 181 9.70 -3.17 4.02
CA LEU A 181 9.30 -1.78 3.87
C LEU A 181 9.55 -1.00 5.17
N ARG A 182 10.51 -0.09 5.19
CA ARG A 182 10.83 0.73 6.35
C ARG A 182 9.91 1.95 6.49
N PHE A 183 9.28 2.37 5.41
CA PHE A 183 8.24 3.40 5.38
C PHE A 183 7.25 3.15 4.25
N GLY A 184 6.09 3.79 4.32
CA GLY A 184 5.01 3.65 3.35
C GLY A 184 3.67 4.08 3.92
N ALA A 185 2.63 3.99 3.11
CA ALA A 185 1.24 4.17 3.46
C ALA A 185 0.39 3.21 2.62
N GLY A 186 -0.90 3.14 2.85
CA GLY A 186 -1.84 2.30 2.12
C GLY A 186 -1.60 0.79 2.25
N LEU A 187 -2.28 0.03 1.44
CA LEU A 187 -2.09 -1.42 1.31
C LEU A 187 -0.94 -1.75 0.33
N LYS A 188 -0.32 -2.88 0.52
CA LYS A 188 0.88 -3.29 -0.23
C LYS A 188 0.52 -4.32 -1.30
N GLY A 189 0.38 -3.87 -2.55
CA GLY A 189 0.01 -4.71 -3.69
C GLY A 189 0.85 -5.99 -3.81
N LYS A 190 2.17 -5.91 -3.57
CA LYS A 190 3.04 -7.10 -3.60
C LYS A 190 2.69 -8.17 -2.56
N LEU A 191 2.17 -7.78 -1.39
CA LEU A 191 1.70 -8.72 -0.37
C LEU A 191 0.33 -9.29 -0.73
N LEU A 192 -0.53 -8.48 -1.37
CA LEU A 192 -1.78 -8.98 -1.96
C LEU A 192 -1.49 -10.03 -3.03
N ASP A 193 -0.60 -9.73 -3.98
CA ASP A 193 -0.20 -10.66 -5.03
C ASP A 193 0.42 -11.94 -4.45
N ALA A 194 1.26 -11.81 -3.43
CA ALA A 194 1.85 -12.94 -2.74
C ALA A 194 0.77 -13.88 -2.18
N MET A 195 -0.24 -13.35 -1.50
CA MET A 195 -1.39 -14.11 -1.00
C MET A 195 -2.22 -14.71 -2.14
N LEU A 196 -2.44 -13.94 -3.21
CA LEU A 196 -3.25 -14.35 -4.36
C LEU A 196 -2.65 -15.56 -5.10
N TYR A 197 -1.32 -15.65 -5.12
CA TYR A 197 -0.60 -16.71 -5.81
C TYR A 197 0.03 -17.75 -4.88
N GLY A 198 -0.36 -17.77 -3.60
CA GLY A 198 0.07 -18.74 -2.62
C GLY A 198 1.57 -18.70 -2.31
N THR A 199 2.16 -17.52 -2.29
CA THR A 199 3.58 -17.29 -1.96
C THR A 199 3.67 -16.58 -0.61
N PRO A 200 4.02 -17.29 0.49
CA PRO A 200 4.15 -16.63 1.79
C PRO A 200 5.14 -15.48 1.75
N GLY A 201 4.83 -14.41 2.50
CA GLY A 201 5.65 -13.21 2.55
C GLY A 201 6.38 -13.01 3.87
N VAL A 202 7.53 -12.35 3.81
CA VAL A 202 8.19 -11.75 4.97
C VAL A 202 8.13 -10.24 4.80
N THR A 203 7.62 -9.56 5.81
CA THR A 203 7.45 -8.11 5.76
C THR A 203 7.73 -7.45 7.11
N THR A 204 7.71 -6.14 7.16
CA THR A 204 7.82 -5.34 8.39
C THR A 204 6.44 -5.00 8.96
N SER A 205 6.40 -4.45 10.16
CA SER A 205 5.17 -3.89 10.74
C SER A 205 4.54 -2.84 9.82
N ILE A 206 5.34 -1.97 9.18
CA ILE A 206 4.88 -0.99 8.19
C ILE A 206 4.30 -1.67 6.94
N GLY A 207 4.93 -2.76 6.48
CA GLY A 207 4.43 -3.52 5.34
C GLY A 207 3.12 -4.23 5.62
N ALA A 208 2.92 -4.70 6.85
CA ALA A 208 1.73 -5.43 7.29
C ALA A 208 0.52 -4.54 7.62
N GLU A 209 0.72 -3.21 7.79
CA GLU A 209 -0.35 -2.30 8.18
C GLU A 209 -1.59 -2.42 7.30
N GLY A 210 -2.73 -2.69 7.93
CA GLY A 210 -4.04 -2.79 7.26
C GLY A 210 -4.23 -4.03 6.38
N MET A 211 -3.18 -4.85 6.16
CA MET A 211 -3.24 -5.96 5.22
C MET A 211 -4.13 -7.12 5.69
N TYR A 212 -4.12 -7.43 6.98
CA TYR A 212 -4.66 -8.71 7.45
C TYR A 212 -5.86 -8.58 8.40
N GLY A 213 -6.15 -7.37 8.92
CA GLY A 213 -7.15 -7.15 9.96
C GLY A 213 -6.81 -7.96 11.22
N ASP A 214 -7.80 -8.62 11.80
CA ASP A 214 -7.64 -9.49 12.97
C ASP A 214 -7.29 -10.94 12.61
N LEU A 215 -7.03 -11.23 11.32
CA LEU A 215 -6.68 -12.56 10.86
C LEU A 215 -5.19 -12.86 11.08
N LEU A 216 -4.87 -14.15 11.18
CA LEU A 216 -3.48 -14.59 11.32
C LEU A 216 -2.67 -14.21 10.09
N THR A 217 -1.49 -13.65 10.32
CA THR A 217 -0.57 -13.24 9.24
C THR A 217 -0.23 -14.41 8.31
N PRO A 218 -0.27 -14.21 6.99
CA PRO A 218 0.02 -15.24 5.99
C PRO A 218 1.51 -15.27 5.63
N GLY A 219 2.36 -15.18 6.62
CA GLY A 219 3.79 -15.07 6.54
C GLY A 219 4.37 -14.68 7.87
N VAL A 220 5.41 -13.88 7.87
CA VAL A 220 6.07 -13.42 9.09
C VAL A 220 6.34 -11.91 9.06
N ILE A 221 6.31 -11.28 10.22
CA ILE A 221 6.59 -9.86 10.40
C ILE A 221 7.90 -9.73 11.18
N ALA A 222 8.83 -8.93 10.69
CA ALA A 222 10.12 -8.68 11.31
C ALA A 222 10.62 -7.27 10.95
N ASP A 223 11.06 -6.53 11.94
CA ASP A 223 11.45 -5.12 11.80
C ASP A 223 12.96 -4.89 11.83
N THR A 224 13.77 -5.88 12.24
CA THR A 224 15.24 -5.78 12.20
C THR A 224 15.84 -6.66 11.10
N PRO A 225 17.02 -6.33 10.55
CA PRO A 225 17.67 -7.13 9.51
C PRO A 225 17.89 -8.59 9.93
N GLU A 226 18.30 -8.78 11.19
CA GLU A 226 18.62 -10.09 11.75
C GLU A 226 17.36 -10.96 11.86
N SER A 227 16.30 -10.46 12.49
CA SER A 227 15.03 -11.17 12.62
C SER A 227 14.37 -11.40 11.25
N PHE A 228 14.46 -10.41 10.35
CA PHE A 228 13.94 -10.55 8.99
C PHE A 228 14.65 -11.66 8.22
N ALA A 229 15.98 -11.71 8.28
CA ALA A 229 16.78 -12.76 7.63
C ALA A 229 16.51 -14.15 8.24
N GLU A 230 16.51 -14.26 9.56
CA GLU A 230 16.26 -15.52 10.28
C GLU A 230 14.87 -16.09 9.93
N LEU A 231 13.83 -15.27 10.04
CA LEU A 231 12.46 -15.69 9.74
C LEU A 231 12.25 -15.97 8.24
N SER A 232 12.99 -15.28 7.36
CA SER A 232 12.98 -15.59 5.92
C SER A 232 13.57 -16.96 5.63
N VAL A 233 14.68 -17.30 6.26
CA VAL A 233 15.33 -18.62 6.15
C VAL A 233 14.43 -19.72 6.73
N ALA A 234 13.85 -19.49 7.90
CA ALA A 234 12.93 -20.44 8.54
C ALA A 234 11.71 -20.72 7.65
N LEU A 235 11.07 -19.68 7.10
CA LEU A 235 9.92 -19.82 6.21
C LEU A 235 10.29 -20.50 4.88
N TYR A 236 11.49 -20.24 4.36
CA TYR A 236 12.01 -20.85 3.15
C TYR A 236 12.28 -22.35 3.29
N SER A 237 12.69 -22.80 4.48
CA SER A 237 13.19 -24.16 4.73
C SER A 237 12.14 -25.12 5.32
N ASP A 238 11.11 -24.58 5.99
CA ASP A 238 10.07 -25.36 6.66
C ASP A 238 8.83 -25.50 5.78
N LYS A 239 8.65 -26.66 5.15
CA LYS A 239 7.52 -26.98 4.29
C LYS A 239 6.16 -26.82 4.98
N ILE A 240 6.04 -27.30 6.22
CA ILE A 240 4.75 -27.28 6.95
C ILE A 240 4.37 -25.83 7.24
N LYS A 241 5.30 -25.05 7.77
CA LYS A 241 5.09 -23.62 8.04
C LYS A 241 4.78 -22.84 6.76
N TRP A 242 5.48 -23.16 5.68
CA TRP A 242 5.23 -22.55 4.37
C TRP A 242 3.81 -22.82 3.88
N GLN A 243 3.36 -24.09 3.90
CA GLN A 243 2.01 -24.48 3.46
C GLN A 243 0.92 -23.81 4.30
N GLN A 244 1.07 -23.77 5.62
CA GLN A 244 0.12 -23.10 6.51
C GLN A 244 0.00 -21.61 6.17
N ASN A 245 1.11 -20.93 5.90
CA ASN A 245 1.10 -19.50 5.56
C ASN A 245 0.53 -19.25 4.17
N ALA A 246 0.80 -20.11 3.19
CA ALA A 246 0.17 -20.03 1.87
C ALA A 246 -1.37 -20.17 1.96
N GLN A 247 -1.86 -21.12 2.76
CA GLN A 247 -3.29 -21.32 2.99
C GLN A 247 -3.94 -20.12 3.68
N ARG A 248 -3.32 -19.56 4.72
CA ARG A 248 -3.79 -18.33 5.39
C ARG A 248 -3.93 -17.15 4.41
N GLY A 249 -2.99 -17.02 3.45
CA GLY A 249 -3.08 -16.01 2.41
C GLY A 249 -4.37 -16.12 1.59
N VAL A 250 -4.75 -17.31 1.19
CA VAL A 250 -6.00 -17.58 0.48
C VAL A 250 -7.22 -17.21 1.31
N GLU A 251 -7.21 -17.53 2.60
CA GLU A 251 -8.31 -17.21 3.54
C GLU A 251 -8.48 -15.69 3.68
N ILE A 252 -7.38 -14.95 3.81
CA ILE A 252 -7.40 -13.48 3.88
C ILE A 252 -7.96 -12.88 2.59
N ILE A 253 -7.52 -13.35 1.42
CA ILE A 253 -8.06 -12.88 0.13
C ILE A 253 -9.58 -13.09 0.08
N LYS A 254 -10.07 -14.25 0.45
CA LYS A 254 -11.51 -14.59 0.42
C LYS A 254 -12.30 -13.73 1.41
N ALA A 255 -11.77 -13.48 2.60
CA ALA A 255 -12.45 -12.74 3.66
C ALA A 255 -12.43 -11.22 3.45
N ARG A 256 -11.30 -10.66 2.99
CA ARG A 256 -11.08 -9.20 3.01
C ARG A 256 -11.07 -8.54 1.63
N TYR A 257 -10.73 -9.29 0.58
CA TYR A 257 -10.48 -8.74 -0.75
C TYR A 257 -11.42 -9.28 -1.83
N ASN A 258 -12.55 -9.88 -1.44
CA ASN A 258 -13.57 -10.37 -2.37
C ASN A 258 -14.25 -9.21 -3.11
N GLY A 259 -13.82 -8.96 -4.34
CA GLY A 259 -14.26 -7.81 -5.12
C GLY A 259 -15.76 -7.77 -5.39
N LYS A 260 -16.44 -8.92 -5.52
CA LYS A 260 -17.89 -8.96 -5.71
C LYS A 260 -18.65 -8.45 -4.46
N ALA A 261 -18.24 -8.87 -3.28
CA ALA A 261 -18.85 -8.44 -2.03
C ALA A 261 -18.59 -6.94 -1.80
N ILE A 262 -17.32 -6.52 -1.92
CA ILE A 262 -16.90 -5.12 -1.76
C ILE A 262 -17.65 -4.20 -2.73
N ALA A 263 -17.74 -4.55 -4.01
CA ALA A 263 -18.44 -3.76 -5.02
C ALA A 263 -19.93 -3.60 -4.70
N LYS A 264 -20.59 -4.67 -4.24
CA LYS A 264 -22.00 -4.64 -3.82
C LYS A 264 -22.20 -3.66 -2.68
N ASP A 265 -21.41 -3.73 -1.65
CA ASP A 265 -21.50 -2.87 -0.47
C ASP A 265 -21.21 -1.41 -0.83
N PHE A 266 -20.20 -1.17 -1.66
CA PHE A 266 -19.87 0.16 -2.15
C PHE A 266 -21.03 0.78 -2.96
N MET A 267 -21.64 0.03 -3.89
CA MET A 267 -22.80 0.52 -4.66
C MET A 267 -23.99 0.84 -3.75
N THR A 268 -24.26 0.02 -2.74
CA THR A 268 -25.30 0.29 -1.74
C THR A 268 -25.05 1.61 -1.00
N ARG A 269 -23.79 1.86 -0.59
CA ARG A 269 -23.38 3.11 0.06
C ARG A 269 -23.57 4.32 -0.87
N LEU A 270 -23.18 4.20 -2.15
CA LEU A 270 -23.34 5.27 -3.13
C LEU A 270 -24.80 5.63 -3.39
N ASP A 271 -25.68 4.64 -3.49
CA ASP A 271 -27.10 4.88 -3.72
C ASP A 271 -27.76 5.55 -2.52
N ALA A 272 -27.45 5.09 -1.30
CA ALA A 272 -27.89 5.73 -0.08
C ALA A 272 -27.43 7.20 0.02
N LEU A 273 -26.17 7.46 -0.37
CA LEU A 273 -25.59 8.79 -0.32
C LEU A 273 -26.25 9.73 -1.37
N LYS A 274 -26.54 9.24 -2.58
CA LYS A 274 -27.25 10.01 -3.62
C LYS A 274 -28.63 10.45 -3.18
N ILE A 275 -29.39 9.55 -2.55
CA ILE A 275 -30.75 9.83 -2.05
C ILE A 275 -30.70 10.91 -0.96
N ASN A 276 -29.74 10.86 -0.07
CA ASN A 276 -29.62 11.72 1.10
C ASN A 276 -28.60 12.85 0.96
N LEU A 277 -28.12 13.16 -0.26
CA LEU A 277 -26.98 14.05 -0.50
C LEU A 277 -27.11 15.42 0.16
N LYS A 278 -28.33 16.00 0.15
CA LYS A 278 -28.56 17.31 0.78
C LYS A 278 -28.36 17.26 2.31
N LEU A 279 -28.92 16.26 2.97
CA LEU A 279 -28.78 16.07 4.44
C LEU A 279 -27.34 15.74 4.81
N HIS A 280 -26.69 14.87 4.03
CA HIS A 280 -25.28 14.52 4.21
C HIS A 280 -24.37 15.77 4.12
N ARG A 281 -24.58 16.65 3.15
CA ARG A 281 -23.83 17.91 3.05
C ARG A 281 -24.13 18.88 4.17
N GLN A 282 -25.36 18.88 4.71
CA GLN A 282 -25.71 19.71 5.87
C GLN A 282 -25.03 19.21 7.15
N SER A 283 -24.96 17.91 7.37
CA SER A 283 -24.24 17.34 8.51
C SER A 283 -22.72 17.54 8.42
N HIS A 284 -22.19 17.66 7.20
CA HIS A 284 -20.77 17.94 6.93
C HIS A 284 -20.57 19.40 6.46
N PHE A 285 -20.99 20.36 7.30
CA PHE A 285 -20.99 21.78 6.92
C PHE A 285 -19.58 22.37 6.69
N VAL A 286 -18.55 21.85 7.38
CA VAL A 286 -17.15 22.26 7.16
C VAL A 286 -16.72 22.11 5.70
N GLY A 287 -17.12 21.00 5.04
CA GLY A 287 -16.85 20.80 3.62
C GLY A 287 -17.47 21.87 2.73
N GLN A 288 -18.67 22.34 3.06
CA GLN A 288 -19.34 23.43 2.33
C GLN A 288 -18.60 24.76 2.53
N ILE A 289 -18.14 25.07 3.76
CA ILE A 289 -17.34 26.26 4.06
C ILE A 289 -16.07 26.27 3.22
N LEU A 290 -15.32 25.15 3.22
CA LEU A 290 -14.06 25.00 2.47
C LEU A 290 -14.28 25.14 0.95
N GLN A 291 -15.39 24.62 0.42
CA GLN A 291 -15.75 24.81 -0.97
C GLN A 291 -16.07 26.27 -1.26
N HIS A 292 -16.84 26.96 -0.42
CA HIS A 292 -17.17 28.37 -0.57
C HIS A 292 -15.91 29.24 -0.64
N HIS A 293 -14.95 29.05 0.27
CA HIS A 293 -13.70 29.79 0.28
C HIS A 293 -12.88 29.58 -1.00
N SER A 294 -12.75 28.34 -1.46
CA SER A 294 -12.03 28.04 -2.71
C SER A 294 -12.66 28.73 -3.93
N LEU A 295 -13.99 28.82 -3.96
CA LEU A 295 -14.75 29.48 -5.02
C LEU A 295 -14.54 30.99 -5.04
N GLN A 296 -14.58 31.62 -3.87
CA GLN A 296 -14.34 33.05 -3.74
C GLN A 296 -12.91 33.41 -4.15
N ALA A 297 -11.91 32.66 -3.68
CA ALA A 297 -10.53 32.86 -4.08
C ALA A 297 -10.33 32.80 -5.61
N SER A 298 -10.90 31.79 -6.28
CA SER A 298 -10.85 31.67 -7.75
C SER A 298 -11.55 32.83 -8.44
N LYS A 299 -12.70 33.26 -7.94
CA LYS A 299 -13.47 34.39 -8.50
C LYS A 299 -12.69 35.70 -8.43
N TYR A 300 -12.09 35.97 -7.28
CA TYR A 300 -11.30 37.20 -7.11
C TYR A 300 -9.99 37.17 -7.90
N LEU A 301 -9.34 36.00 -7.99
CA LEU A 301 -8.16 35.82 -8.85
C LEU A 301 -8.49 36.06 -10.32
N SER A 302 -9.60 35.52 -10.83
CA SER A 302 -10.03 35.74 -12.21
C SER A 302 -10.30 37.22 -12.48
N LYS A 303 -11.01 37.91 -11.58
CA LYS A 303 -11.24 39.35 -11.70
C LYS A 303 -9.95 40.15 -11.67
N TRP A 304 -9.02 39.79 -10.80
CA TRP A 304 -7.72 40.46 -10.73
C TRP A 304 -6.93 40.26 -12.03
N ILE A 305 -6.93 39.07 -12.62
CA ILE A 305 -6.29 38.79 -13.92
C ILE A 305 -6.95 39.59 -15.02
N GLU A 306 -8.30 39.65 -15.06
CA GLU A 306 -9.04 40.46 -16.03
C GLU A 306 -8.66 41.94 -15.94
N GLU A 307 -8.60 42.50 -14.74
CA GLU A 307 -8.19 43.91 -14.54
C GLU A 307 -6.74 44.18 -14.95
N LYS A 308 -5.84 43.23 -14.61
CA LYS A 308 -4.41 43.34 -14.98
C LYS A 308 -4.19 43.30 -16.49
N ASN A 309 -5.03 42.57 -17.22
CA ASN A 309 -4.91 42.45 -18.68
C ASN A 309 -5.65 43.56 -19.45
N LYS A 310 -6.30 44.53 -18.76
CA LYS A 310 -6.90 45.73 -19.37
C LYS A 310 -5.90 46.90 -19.53
N VAL A 311 -4.68 46.71 -19.00
CA VAL A 311 -3.54 47.64 -19.15
C VAL A 311 -2.62 47.12 -20.24
#